data_147bf056dbdc09e26cebcd1105d949da
#
_entry.id   147bf056dbdc09e26cebcd1105d949da
#
_cell.length_a   1.000
_cell.length_b   1.000
_cell.length_c   1.000
_cell.angle_alpha   90.00
_cell.angle_beta   90.00
_cell.angle_gamma   90.00
#
_symmetry.space_group_name_H-M   'P 1'
#
loop_
_entity.id
_entity.type
_entity.pdbx_description
1 polymer ?
#
loop_
_entity_poly.entity_id
_entity_poly.type
_entity_poly.pdbx_seq_one_letter_code
_entity_poly.pdbx_strand_id
1 'polypeptide(L)'
;MAEPEVNAAGGLPALRYVLDKARGTGRPLEVLARVRSGNTCKTCALGMGGDLGGMVNEVGHFPEVCKKSVQAQAGDMAPPIPEEFFARTDISDLERLTSREAERLGRLAFPIAIGPGDRTFRRISWSVALQAAGDALKSTTPDRSFFYLSGRSRNE
;
A
#
# COMPACT_ATOMS: atom_id res chain seq x y z
N MET A 1 21.32 9.60 -9.94
CA MET A 1 21.28 10.72 -8.98
C MET A 1 21.00 10.12 -7.61
N ALA A 2 21.95 10.24 -6.65
CA ALA A 2 21.74 9.79 -5.27
C ALA A 2 20.57 10.58 -4.66
N GLU A 3 19.65 9.87 -4.00
CA GLU A 3 18.56 10.54 -3.28
C GLU A 3 19.10 11.32 -2.09
N PRO A 4 18.52 12.49 -1.79
CA PRO A 4 18.88 13.19 -0.58
C PRO A 4 18.49 12.34 0.62
N GLU A 5 19.47 12.03 1.45
CA GLU A 5 19.29 11.35 2.72
C GLU A 5 18.38 12.21 3.62
N VAL A 6 17.21 11.68 3.97
CA VAL A 6 16.26 12.43 4.82
C VAL A 6 16.69 12.26 6.27
N ASN A 7 17.48 13.21 6.76
CA ASN A 7 18.06 13.19 8.11
C ASN A 7 17.11 13.68 9.22
N ALA A 8 15.83 13.98 8.91
CA ALA A 8 14.86 14.47 9.89
C ALA A 8 13.56 13.69 9.86
N ALA A 9 13.11 13.23 11.02
CA ALA A 9 11.88 12.47 11.17
C ALA A 9 10.59 13.34 11.20
N GLY A 10 10.71 14.68 11.36
CA GLY A 10 9.59 15.60 11.51
C GLY A 10 9.87 16.99 10.94
N GLY A 11 9.05 17.97 11.33
CA GLY A 11 9.21 19.38 10.96
C GLY A 11 9.01 19.68 9.47
N LEU A 12 9.63 20.73 8.96
CA LEU A 12 9.50 21.19 7.57
C LEU A 12 9.86 20.13 6.51
N PRO A 13 10.90 19.28 6.70
CA PRO A 13 11.19 18.20 5.75
C PRO A 13 10.04 17.19 5.61
N ALA A 14 9.36 16.86 6.71
CA ALA A 14 8.21 15.96 6.67
C ALA A 14 7.01 16.60 5.96
N LEU A 15 6.74 17.89 6.21
CA LEU A 15 5.68 18.62 5.50
C LEU A 15 5.97 18.71 3.99
N ARG A 16 7.21 19.03 3.63
CA ARG A 16 7.62 19.05 2.22
C ARG A 16 7.41 17.69 1.55
N TYR A 17 7.84 16.60 2.21
CA TYR A 17 7.63 15.26 1.70
C TYR A 17 6.14 14.94 1.46
N VAL A 18 5.26 15.30 2.41
CA VAL A 18 3.80 15.08 2.29
C VAL A 18 3.24 15.84 1.10
N LEU A 19 3.63 17.10 0.94
CA LEU A 19 3.21 17.95 -0.18
C LEU A 19 3.70 17.40 -1.52
N ASP A 20 4.95 16.96 -1.60
CA ASP A 20 5.53 16.41 -2.82
C ASP A 20 4.87 15.07 -3.20
N LYS A 21 4.57 14.21 -2.21
CA LYS A 21 3.81 12.98 -2.44
C LYS A 21 2.38 13.28 -2.92
N ALA A 22 1.69 14.23 -2.31
CA ALA A 22 0.35 14.61 -2.72
C ALA A 22 0.34 15.18 -4.16
N ARG A 23 1.29 16.05 -4.50
CA ARG A 23 1.44 16.60 -5.85
C ARG A 23 1.78 15.52 -6.87
N GLY A 24 2.64 14.58 -6.50
CA GLY A 24 3.04 13.45 -7.36
C GLY A 24 1.90 12.55 -7.81
N THR A 25 0.75 12.55 -7.12
CA THR A 25 -0.47 11.84 -7.57
C THR A 25 -1.20 12.54 -8.72
N GLY A 26 -0.85 13.79 -9.02
CA GLY A 26 -1.62 14.67 -9.94
C GLY A 26 -2.97 15.14 -9.39
N ARG A 27 -3.38 14.68 -8.18
CA ARG A 27 -4.68 14.94 -7.56
C ARG A 27 -4.55 15.32 -6.08
N PRO A 28 -3.81 16.39 -5.74
CA PRO A 28 -3.49 16.72 -4.35
C PRO A 28 -4.71 17.00 -3.47
N LEU A 29 -5.78 17.58 -4.04
CA LEU A 29 -7.02 17.83 -3.30
C LEU A 29 -7.75 16.53 -2.95
N GLU A 30 -7.69 15.52 -3.82
CA GLU A 30 -8.25 14.20 -3.52
C GLU A 30 -7.46 13.51 -2.39
N VAL A 31 -6.13 13.62 -2.40
CA VAL A 31 -5.31 13.14 -1.27
C VAL A 31 -5.75 13.80 0.03
N LEU A 32 -5.93 15.12 0.04
CA LEU A 32 -6.39 15.85 1.21
C LEU A 32 -7.79 15.40 1.68
N ALA A 33 -8.71 15.20 0.75
CA ALA A 33 -10.05 14.69 1.06
C ALA A 33 -9.98 13.29 1.69
N ARG A 34 -9.16 12.40 1.13
CA ARG A 34 -8.97 11.04 1.65
C ARG A 34 -8.34 11.02 3.04
N VAL A 35 -7.29 11.82 3.31
CA VAL A 35 -6.68 11.86 4.64
C VAL A 35 -7.60 12.47 5.71
N ARG A 36 -8.60 13.23 5.32
CA ARG A 36 -9.63 13.77 6.23
C ARG A 36 -10.83 12.83 6.42
N SER A 37 -10.95 11.81 5.60
CA SER A 37 -12.07 10.86 5.70
C SER A 37 -11.93 9.95 6.92
N GLY A 38 -13.06 9.40 7.38
CA GLY A 38 -13.10 8.42 8.46
C GLY A 38 -12.41 7.08 8.12
N ASN A 39 -12.13 6.83 6.85
CA ASN A 39 -11.44 5.63 6.37
C ASN A 39 -9.92 5.76 6.36
N THR A 40 -9.36 6.80 6.95
CA THR A 40 -7.92 6.95 7.11
C THR A 40 -7.40 5.93 8.12
N CYS A 41 -6.14 5.51 7.96
CA CYS A 41 -5.48 4.55 8.85
C CYS A 41 -5.66 4.93 10.34
N LYS A 42 -6.22 4.01 11.14
CA LYS A 42 -6.51 4.19 12.57
C LYS A 42 -5.59 3.35 13.47
N THR A 43 -4.51 2.82 12.93
CA THR A 43 -3.69 1.81 13.61
C THR A 43 -2.79 2.38 14.69
N CYS A 44 -2.54 3.68 14.67
CA CYS A 44 -1.54 4.31 15.52
C CYS A 44 -2.16 5.45 16.35
N ALA A 45 -2.07 5.34 17.67
CA ALA A 45 -2.54 6.36 18.63
C ALA A 45 -1.91 7.74 18.43
N LEU A 46 -0.70 7.78 17.88
CA LEU A 46 0.03 9.02 17.61
C LEU A 46 -0.16 9.53 16.18
N GLY A 47 -0.92 8.81 15.38
CA GLY A 47 -1.14 9.10 13.97
C GLY A 47 -2.51 9.67 13.69
N MET A 48 -2.74 9.87 12.40
CA MET A 48 -4.02 10.35 11.92
C MET A 48 -5.09 9.31 12.19
N GLY A 49 -6.03 9.70 13.00
CA GLY A 49 -7.24 8.97 12.99
C GLY A 49 -7.80 8.57 14.32
N GLY A 50 -7.09 8.25 15.35
CA GLY A 50 -7.70 7.78 16.58
C GLY A 50 -9.01 6.99 16.30
N ASP A 51 -9.95 7.04 17.20
CA ASP A 51 -11.28 6.40 17.03
C ASP A 51 -12.14 7.07 15.96
N LEU A 52 -11.93 8.36 15.71
CA LEU A 52 -12.76 9.15 14.80
C LEU A 52 -12.24 9.14 13.34
N GLY A 53 -10.98 8.75 13.14
CA GLY A 53 -10.34 8.84 11.83
C GLY A 53 -10.03 10.28 11.42
N GLY A 54 -9.66 10.46 10.16
CA GLY A 54 -9.32 11.78 9.62
C GLY A 54 -7.97 12.29 10.13
N MET A 55 -7.88 13.57 10.39
CA MET A 55 -6.66 14.27 10.84
C MET A 55 -6.75 14.67 12.33
N VAL A 56 -7.48 13.91 13.12
CA VAL A 56 -7.68 14.16 14.55
C VAL A 56 -7.05 13.02 15.32
N ASN A 57 -6.24 13.32 16.33
CA ASN A 57 -5.70 12.28 17.22
C ASN A 57 -6.69 11.91 18.34
N GLU A 58 -6.33 10.95 19.19
CA GLU A 58 -7.18 10.42 20.26
C GLU A 58 -7.57 11.45 21.32
N VAL A 59 -6.77 12.50 21.50
CA VAL A 59 -7.06 13.59 22.44
C VAL A 59 -7.71 14.78 21.76
N GLY A 60 -8.14 14.63 20.51
CA GLY A 60 -8.87 15.66 19.77
C GLY A 60 -8.01 16.75 19.13
N HIS A 61 -6.70 16.62 19.09
CA HIS A 61 -5.85 17.60 18.41
C HIS A 61 -6.01 17.50 16.88
N PHE A 62 -6.09 18.66 16.24
CA PHE A 62 -6.17 18.85 14.79
C PHE A 62 -5.27 20.02 14.36
N PRO A 63 -4.52 19.96 13.28
CA PRO A 63 -4.38 18.78 12.40
C PRO A 63 -3.22 17.87 12.83
N GLU A 64 -3.46 16.56 12.80
CA GLU A 64 -2.40 15.55 12.91
C GLU A 64 -2.18 14.88 11.57
N VAL A 65 -0.94 14.86 11.08
CA VAL A 65 -0.61 14.31 9.74
C VAL A 65 0.45 13.23 9.86
N CYS A 66 0.07 12.01 9.55
CA CYS A 66 1.00 10.90 9.48
C CYS A 66 1.56 10.75 8.06
N LYS A 67 2.88 10.86 7.93
CA LYS A 67 3.61 10.64 6.66
C LYS A 67 3.27 9.28 6.01
N LYS A 68 3.13 8.23 6.82
CA LYS A 68 2.81 6.89 6.32
C LYS A 68 1.38 6.77 5.82
N SER A 69 0.43 7.45 6.45
CA SER A 69 -0.95 7.51 5.98
C SER A 69 -1.06 8.23 4.64
N VAL A 70 -0.39 9.36 4.48
CA VAL A 70 -0.34 10.06 3.18
C VAL A 70 0.31 9.20 2.10
N GLN A 71 1.39 8.48 2.43
CA GLN A 71 2.05 7.57 1.52
C GLN A 71 1.13 6.42 1.08
N ALA A 72 0.35 5.86 2.02
CA ALA A 72 -0.62 4.82 1.71
C ALA A 72 -1.74 5.34 0.80
N GLN A 73 -2.31 6.52 1.10
CA GLN A 73 -3.32 7.15 0.25
C GLN A 73 -2.81 7.41 -1.17
N ALA A 74 -1.59 7.92 -1.30
CA ALA A 74 -0.97 8.14 -2.61
C ALA A 74 -0.78 6.83 -3.38
N GLY A 75 -0.39 5.75 -2.70
CA GLY A 75 -0.28 4.41 -3.29
C GLY A 75 -1.62 3.87 -3.79
N ASP A 76 -2.69 4.04 -3.01
CA ASP A 76 -4.04 3.61 -3.40
C ASP A 76 -4.59 4.37 -4.62
N MET A 77 -4.11 5.58 -4.84
CA MET A 77 -4.47 6.40 -5.99
C MET A 77 -3.61 6.10 -7.23
N ALA A 78 -2.58 5.26 -7.09
CA ALA A 78 -1.76 4.87 -8.23
C ALA A 78 -2.62 4.12 -9.28
N PRO A 79 -2.34 4.31 -10.58
CA PRO A 79 -3.03 3.57 -11.62
C PRO A 79 -2.80 2.06 -11.47
N PRO A 80 -3.75 1.22 -11.92
CA PRO A 80 -3.55 -0.22 -11.94
C PRO A 80 -2.42 -0.58 -12.92
N ILE A 81 -1.61 -1.57 -12.55
CA ILE A 81 -0.63 -2.17 -13.47
C ILE A 81 -1.43 -2.94 -14.54
N PRO A 82 -1.17 -2.72 -15.84
CA PRO A 82 -1.86 -3.44 -16.91
C PRO A 82 -1.62 -4.96 -16.84
N GLU A 83 -2.62 -5.74 -17.21
CA GLU A 83 -2.52 -7.21 -17.23
C GLU A 83 -1.39 -7.69 -18.15
N GLU A 84 -1.24 -7.04 -19.30
CA GLU A 84 -0.22 -7.36 -20.30
C GLU A 84 1.21 -7.20 -19.76
N PHE A 85 1.42 -6.34 -18.77
CA PHE A 85 2.70 -6.21 -18.12
C PHE A 85 3.12 -7.52 -17.45
N PHE A 86 2.22 -8.15 -16.69
CA PHE A 86 2.50 -9.41 -16.02
C PHE A 86 2.65 -10.58 -16.97
N ALA A 87 1.88 -10.60 -18.05
CA ALA A 87 1.95 -11.64 -19.05
C ALA A 87 3.26 -11.64 -19.90
N ARG A 88 3.93 -10.48 -19.96
CA ARG A 88 5.14 -10.30 -20.79
C ARG A 88 6.43 -10.17 -19.97
N THR A 89 6.34 -9.85 -18.70
CA THR A 89 7.53 -9.62 -17.85
C THR A 89 7.93 -10.91 -17.17
N ASP A 90 9.16 -11.33 -17.40
CA ASP A 90 9.74 -12.49 -16.73
C ASP A 90 9.89 -12.24 -15.23
N ILE A 91 9.66 -13.24 -14.41
CA ILE A 91 9.79 -13.14 -12.96
C ILE A 91 11.20 -12.72 -12.55
N SER A 92 12.22 -13.16 -13.29
CA SER A 92 13.61 -12.76 -13.03
C SER A 92 13.86 -11.27 -13.24
N ASP A 93 13.10 -10.62 -14.11
CA ASP A 93 13.18 -9.16 -14.31
C ASP A 93 12.46 -8.43 -13.17
N LEU A 94 11.35 -8.97 -12.67
CA LEU A 94 10.65 -8.43 -11.50
C LEU A 94 11.51 -8.56 -10.23
N GLU A 95 12.23 -9.65 -10.05
CA GLU A 95 13.13 -9.87 -8.91
C GLU A 95 14.31 -8.89 -8.85
N ARG A 96 14.70 -8.33 -10.00
CA ARG A 96 15.77 -7.31 -10.08
C ARG A 96 15.30 -5.92 -9.68
N LEU A 97 13.99 -5.69 -9.62
CA LEU A 97 13.45 -4.39 -9.24
C LEU A 97 13.73 -4.11 -7.77
N THR A 98 14.19 -2.92 -7.49
CA THR A 98 14.16 -2.40 -6.12
C THR A 98 12.72 -2.19 -5.67
N SER A 99 12.46 -2.23 -4.36
CA SER A 99 11.11 -1.97 -3.80
C SER A 99 10.51 -0.65 -4.31
N ARG A 100 11.35 0.34 -4.56
CA ARG A 100 10.92 1.64 -5.08
C ARG A 100 10.51 1.58 -6.55
N GLU A 101 11.24 0.85 -7.38
CA GLU A 101 10.88 0.64 -8.78
C GLU A 101 9.59 -0.15 -8.88
N ALA A 102 9.44 -1.21 -8.08
CA ALA A 102 8.20 -1.98 -8.00
C ALA A 102 7.00 -1.10 -7.56
N GLU A 103 7.17 -0.21 -6.57
CA GLU A 103 6.12 0.74 -6.15
C GLU A 103 5.71 1.70 -7.29
N ARG A 104 6.64 2.05 -8.16
CA ARG A 104 6.37 2.96 -9.31
C ARG A 104 5.62 2.32 -10.46
N LEU A 105 5.59 1.00 -10.55
CA LEU A 105 4.80 0.29 -11.57
C LEU A 105 3.31 0.58 -11.44
N GLY A 106 2.84 0.83 -10.23
CA GLY A 106 1.44 1.10 -9.95
C GLY A 106 0.84 0.16 -8.92
N ARG A 107 -0.48 -0.03 -8.98
CA ARG A 107 -1.24 -0.83 -8.03
C ARG A 107 -1.63 -2.19 -8.64
N LEU A 108 -1.44 -3.27 -7.89
CA LEU A 108 -2.01 -4.56 -8.25
C LEU A 108 -3.53 -4.53 -8.01
N ALA A 109 -4.31 -4.60 -9.08
CA ALA A 109 -5.76 -4.41 -9.06
C ALA A 109 -6.57 -5.70 -9.26
N PHE A 110 -5.90 -6.83 -9.47
CA PHE A 110 -6.51 -8.14 -9.68
C PHE A 110 -5.56 -9.25 -9.20
N PRO A 111 -6.08 -10.43 -8.88
CA PRO A 111 -5.25 -11.56 -8.49
C PRO A 111 -4.40 -12.05 -9.67
N ILE A 112 -3.15 -12.35 -9.37
CA ILE A 112 -2.22 -13.00 -10.30
C ILE A 112 -1.69 -14.29 -9.67
N ALA A 113 -1.34 -15.26 -10.50
CA ALA A 113 -0.74 -16.50 -10.07
C ALA A 113 0.42 -16.88 -10.98
N ILE A 114 1.35 -17.65 -10.42
CA ILE A 114 2.44 -18.31 -11.13
C ILE A 114 2.47 -19.77 -10.67
N GLY A 115 2.67 -20.69 -11.60
CA GLY A 115 2.80 -22.10 -11.31
C GLY A 115 4.26 -22.59 -11.39
N PRO A 116 4.54 -23.82 -10.95
CA PRO A 116 5.85 -24.42 -11.12
C PRO A 116 6.25 -24.46 -12.60
N GLY A 117 7.41 -23.88 -12.92
CA GLY A 117 7.93 -23.80 -14.29
C GLY A 117 7.43 -22.64 -15.14
N ASP A 118 6.43 -21.87 -14.67
CA ASP A 118 6.01 -20.65 -15.34
C ASP A 118 7.10 -19.56 -15.17
N ARG A 119 7.25 -18.75 -16.20
CA ARG A 119 8.20 -17.62 -16.18
C ARG A 119 7.51 -16.26 -16.04
N THR A 120 6.21 -16.20 -16.23
CA THR A 120 5.41 -14.98 -16.16
C THR A 120 4.18 -15.21 -15.31
N PHE A 121 3.66 -14.14 -14.73
CA PHE A 121 2.38 -14.22 -14.01
C PHE A 121 1.21 -14.22 -14.98
N ARG A 122 0.14 -14.92 -14.60
CA ARG A 122 -1.16 -14.85 -15.27
C ARG A 122 -2.23 -14.31 -14.33
N ARG A 123 -3.16 -13.55 -14.86
CA ARG A 123 -4.36 -13.17 -14.14
C ARG A 123 -5.23 -14.38 -13.86
N ILE A 124 -5.81 -14.43 -12.66
CA ILE A 124 -6.81 -15.42 -12.26
C ILE A 124 -8.06 -14.68 -11.74
N SER A 125 -9.19 -15.38 -11.64
CA SER A 125 -10.39 -14.81 -11.02
C SER A 125 -10.24 -14.76 -9.49
N TRP A 126 -11.00 -13.88 -8.86
CA TRP A 126 -11.07 -13.82 -7.39
C TRP A 126 -11.55 -15.13 -6.79
N SER A 127 -12.52 -15.81 -7.43
CA SER A 127 -12.99 -17.11 -6.95
C SER A 127 -11.88 -18.16 -6.94
N VAL A 128 -11.06 -18.22 -7.98
CA VAL A 128 -9.90 -19.15 -8.07
C VAL A 128 -8.85 -18.78 -7.00
N ALA A 129 -8.56 -17.48 -6.81
CA ALA A 129 -7.60 -17.05 -5.82
C ALA A 129 -8.04 -17.39 -4.39
N LEU A 130 -9.29 -17.12 -4.06
CA LEU A 130 -9.87 -17.41 -2.73
C LEU A 130 -9.98 -18.92 -2.48
N GLN A 131 -10.36 -19.69 -3.51
CA GLN A 131 -10.39 -21.15 -3.40
C GLN A 131 -8.98 -21.70 -3.10
N ALA A 132 -7.97 -21.27 -3.86
CA ALA A 132 -6.60 -21.73 -3.67
C ALA A 132 -6.07 -21.37 -2.26
N ALA A 133 -6.33 -20.15 -1.77
CA ALA A 133 -5.97 -19.73 -0.43
C ALA A 133 -6.71 -20.57 0.64
N GLY A 134 -8.00 -20.82 0.46
CA GLY A 134 -8.80 -21.64 1.37
C GLY A 134 -8.32 -23.09 1.43
N ASP A 135 -7.97 -23.68 0.28
CA ASP A 135 -7.46 -25.04 0.21
C ASP A 135 -6.07 -25.15 0.87
N ALA A 136 -5.20 -24.17 0.66
CA ALA A 136 -3.90 -24.11 1.34
C ALA A 136 -4.06 -24.03 2.86
N LEU A 137 -4.96 -23.19 3.37
CA LEU A 137 -5.25 -23.10 4.81
C LEU A 137 -5.84 -24.40 5.36
N LYS A 138 -6.78 -25.04 4.67
CA LYS A 138 -7.39 -26.31 5.09
C LYS A 138 -6.39 -27.48 5.10
N SER A 139 -5.40 -27.46 4.21
CA SER A 139 -4.37 -28.49 4.14
C SER A 139 -3.25 -28.30 5.18
N THR A 140 -3.28 -27.22 5.93
CA THR A 140 -2.25 -26.85 6.90
C THR A 140 -2.82 -26.92 8.32
N THR A 141 -2.03 -27.42 9.28
CA THR A 141 -2.43 -27.43 10.69
C THR A 141 -2.31 -26.01 11.30
N PRO A 142 -3.14 -25.67 12.31
CA PRO A 142 -3.13 -24.31 12.89
C PRO A 142 -1.78 -23.84 13.41
N ASP A 143 -0.97 -24.74 13.96
CA ASP A 143 0.38 -24.47 14.47
C ASP A 143 1.41 -24.14 13.39
N ARG A 144 1.08 -24.40 12.12
CA ARG A 144 1.89 -24.05 10.95
C ARG A 144 1.34 -22.85 10.18
N SER A 145 0.30 -22.20 10.69
CA SER A 145 -0.33 -21.04 10.06
C SER A 145 -0.06 -19.79 10.89
N PHE A 146 0.35 -18.71 10.25
CA PHE A 146 0.59 -17.42 10.89
C PHE A 146 -0.05 -16.30 10.09
N PHE A 147 -0.88 -15.48 10.73
CA PHE A 147 -1.48 -14.30 10.13
C PHE A 147 -0.74 -13.05 10.58
N TYR A 148 -0.15 -12.35 9.64
CA TYR A 148 0.53 -11.08 9.89
C TYR A 148 -0.31 -9.92 9.35
N LEU A 149 -0.69 -9.01 10.23
CA LEU A 149 -1.39 -7.77 9.90
C LEU A 149 -0.47 -6.60 10.17
N SER A 150 -0.28 -5.75 9.17
CA SER A 150 0.52 -4.53 9.31
C SER A 150 -0.36 -3.31 9.54
N GLY A 151 0.25 -2.20 10.04
CA GLY A 151 -0.43 -0.95 10.25
C GLY A 151 -0.97 -0.27 8.98
N ARG A 152 -0.76 -0.85 7.79
CA ARG A 152 -1.37 -0.42 6.53
C ARG A 152 -2.67 -1.18 6.21
N SER A 153 -2.98 -2.21 6.96
CA SER A 153 -4.25 -2.92 6.82
C SER A 153 -5.38 -1.99 7.26
N ARG A 154 -6.37 -1.83 6.41
CA ARG A 154 -7.54 -1.01 6.69
C ARG A 154 -8.71 -1.88 7.12
N ASN A 155 -9.53 -1.34 7.99
CA ASN A 155 -10.86 -1.88 8.23
C ASN A 155 -11.79 -1.31 7.16
N GLU A 156 -11.94 -2.00 6.06
CA GLU A 156 -12.98 -1.74 5.06
C GLU A 156 -14.09 -2.75 5.23
#